data_817a5586e48e95fd680eee8da423decf
#
_entry.id   817a5586e48e95fd680eee8da423decf
#
_cell.length_a   1.000
_cell.length_b   1.000
_cell.length_c   1.000
_cell.angle_alpha   90.00
_cell.angle_beta   90.00
_cell.angle_gamma   90.00
#
_symmetry.space_group_name_H-M   'P 1'
#
loop_
_entity.id
_entity.type
_entity.pdbx_description
1 polymer ?
#
loop_
_entity_poly.entity_id
_entity_poly.type
_entity_poly.pdbx_seq_one_letter_code
_entity_poly.pdbx_strand_id
1 'polypeptide(L)'
;MKKLNNKGFAISTVIYAVLIIAVLIMGMLLSTMVFSKKTTDDLVYSVEKDLNSHIEEQDIKISSKICKRARTLHSETCTSSSTTGYCTAGGTSITYGQLGNTGVLTSGDAFDCDVNGDGNYDPETERFYYITDLESDSNIAVLVFYTNAGPDGTRSRGTRPPYHSSNSYSGPRDAASMLPTTDAWPRATLYNRTSQIYNEDGGTTVIISTSTTTVKNLPIYTYSDTVAARLLTYKEFSQMSTTAKNTFLRDVGGSHPTDWPSCIWLNTAYQRGGGIYGQVYAIYSPARETIAVRPYTPNQSCGVRPVIEVKKTDIDY
;
A
#
# COMPACT_ATOMS: atom_id res chain seq x y z
N MET A 1 40.73 43.75 89.50
CA MET A 1 40.37 43.72 88.08
C MET A 1 41.00 42.49 87.43
N LYS A 2 40.15 41.47 87.06
CA LYS A 2 40.67 40.27 86.37
C LYS A 2 40.93 40.63 84.95
N LYS A 3 42.21 40.50 84.44
CA LYS A 3 42.56 40.61 83.09
C LYS A 3 41.80 39.56 82.24
N LEU A 4 40.92 39.94 81.40
CA LEU A 4 40.31 39.05 80.42
C LEU A 4 41.38 38.48 79.51
N ASN A 5 41.44 37.16 79.48
CA ASN A 5 42.42 36.44 78.69
C ASN A 5 42.08 36.54 77.16
N ASN A 6 42.93 37.24 76.43
CA ASN A 6 42.77 37.48 75.02
C ASN A 6 42.63 36.17 74.19
N LYS A 7 43.00 35.04 74.71
CA LYS A 7 42.89 33.73 74.08
C LYS A 7 41.43 33.27 73.94
N GLY A 8 40.54 33.62 74.91
CA GLY A 8 39.11 33.27 74.78
C GLY A 8 38.38 34.03 73.71
N PHE A 9 38.74 35.29 73.51
CA PHE A 9 38.13 36.11 72.48
C PHE A 9 38.47 35.63 71.03
N ALA A 10 39.72 35.23 70.81
CA ALA A 10 40.17 34.73 69.53
C ALA A 10 39.49 33.40 69.15
N ILE A 11 39.27 32.50 70.09
CA ILE A 11 38.58 31.23 69.85
C ILE A 11 37.11 31.46 69.50
N SER A 12 36.45 32.39 70.19
CA SER A 12 35.04 32.72 69.91
C SER A 12 34.87 33.26 68.47
N THR A 13 35.76 34.15 68.03
CA THR A 13 35.71 34.74 66.71
C THR A 13 35.93 33.71 65.59
N VAL A 14 36.83 32.74 65.82
CA VAL A 14 37.04 31.64 64.88
C VAL A 14 35.83 30.74 64.75
N ILE A 15 35.17 30.43 65.89
CA ILE A 15 33.95 29.60 65.83
C ILE A 15 32.83 30.28 65.09
N TYR A 16 32.64 31.60 65.31
CA TYR A 16 31.62 32.36 64.53
C TYR A 16 31.93 32.41 63.04
N ALA A 17 33.22 32.62 62.69
CA ALA A 17 33.59 32.61 61.28
C ALA A 17 33.33 31.27 60.60
N VAL A 18 33.63 30.15 61.26
CA VAL A 18 33.36 28.80 60.75
C VAL A 18 31.84 28.55 60.63
N LEU A 19 31.05 28.98 61.62
CA LEU A 19 29.60 28.87 61.55
C LEU A 19 28.98 29.68 60.38
N ILE A 20 29.46 30.90 60.18
CA ILE A 20 28.99 31.72 59.06
C ILE A 20 29.33 31.06 57.70
N ILE A 21 30.55 30.54 57.54
CA ILE A 21 30.95 29.83 56.33
C ILE A 21 30.10 28.57 56.13
N ALA A 22 29.82 27.80 57.18
CA ALA A 22 28.97 26.61 57.08
C ALA A 22 27.54 26.96 56.68
N VAL A 23 26.98 28.05 57.17
CA VAL A 23 25.62 28.52 56.78
C VAL A 23 25.61 29.00 55.33
N LEU A 24 26.66 29.69 54.88
CA LEU A 24 26.78 30.13 53.46
C LEU A 24 26.90 28.95 52.50
N ILE A 25 27.70 27.91 52.87
CA ILE A 25 27.83 26.69 52.07
C ILE A 25 26.48 25.95 52.00
N MET A 26 25.79 25.83 53.14
CA MET A 26 24.49 25.18 53.16
C MET A 26 23.43 25.94 52.33
N GLY A 27 23.46 27.26 52.39
CA GLY A 27 22.60 28.11 51.55
C GLY A 27 22.88 27.94 50.07
N MET A 28 24.15 27.85 49.65
CA MET A 28 24.53 27.59 48.26
C MET A 28 24.07 26.20 47.81
N LEU A 29 24.24 25.15 48.64
CA LEU A 29 23.80 23.80 48.30
C LEU A 29 22.28 23.71 48.15
N LEU A 30 21.52 24.36 49.03
CA LEU A 30 20.08 24.39 48.93
C LEU A 30 19.60 25.15 47.68
N SER A 31 20.24 26.29 47.35
CA SER A 31 19.91 27.02 46.15
C SER A 31 20.20 26.22 44.86
N THR A 32 21.34 25.53 44.79
CA THR A 32 21.66 24.67 43.64
C THR A 32 20.70 23.50 43.51
N MET A 33 20.26 22.89 44.61
CA MET A 33 19.24 21.82 44.57
C MET A 33 17.87 22.33 44.05
N VAL A 34 17.44 23.52 44.47
CA VAL A 34 16.19 24.13 44.00
C VAL A 34 16.25 24.49 42.52
N PHE A 35 17.36 25.08 42.10
CA PHE A 35 17.57 25.40 40.66
C PHE A 35 17.65 24.14 39.81
N SER A 36 18.38 23.14 40.24
CA SER A 36 18.48 21.86 39.56
C SER A 36 17.10 21.19 39.41
N LYS A 37 16.31 21.17 40.45
CA LYS A 37 14.98 20.59 40.44
C LYS A 37 14.07 21.33 39.47
N LYS A 38 14.04 22.67 39.52
CA LYS A 38 13.23 23.48 38.60
C LYS A 38 13.61 23.28 37.15
N THR A 39 14.90 23.24 36.83
CA THR A 39 15.39 22.99 35.47
C THR A 39 15.00 21.58 34.98
N THR A 40 15.05 20.57 35.88
CA THR A 40 14.64 19.21 35.53
C THR A 40 13.13 19.14 35.31
N ASP A 41 12.33 19.78 36.14
CA ASP A 41 10.88 19.81 36.02
C ASP A 41 10.44 20.55 34.72
N ASP A 42 11.09 21.64 34.35
CA ASP A 42 10.85 22.39 33.10
C ASP A 42 11.26 21.55 31.87
N LEU A 43 12.36 20.79 31.94
CA LEU A 43 12.79 19.88 30.87
C LEU A 43 11.81 18.70 30.70
N VAL A 44 11.41 18.07 31.81
CA VAL A 44 10.43 16.97 31.78
C VAL A 44 9.13 17.46 31.18
N TYR A 45 8.62 18.62 31.60
CA TYR A 45 7.39 19.19 31.05
C TYR A 45 7.50 19.49 29.55
N SER A 46 8.63 20.01 29.08
CA SER A 46 8.83 20.30 27.64
C SER A 46 8.91 19.01 26.82
N VAL A 47 9.61 17.99 27.31
CA VAL A 47 9.71 16.69 26.65
C VAL A 47 8.36 15.96 26.65
N GLU A 48 7.62 16.03 27.73
CA GLU A 48 6.29 15.41 27.83
C GLU A 48 5.29 16.12 26.88
N LYS A 49 5.36 17.44 26.76
CA LYS A 49 4.55 18.22 25.83
C LYS A 49 4.88 17.90 24.37
N ASP A 50 6.18 17.82 24.02
CA ASP A 50 6.61 17.46 22.67
C ASP A 50 6.23 16.01 22.35
N LEU A 51 6.38 15.08 23.30
CA LEU A 51 5.99 13.69 23.14
C LEU A 51 4.49 13.56 22.91
N ASN A 52 3.68 14.24 23.74
CA ASN A 52 2.23 14.22 23.60
C ASN A 52 1.77 14.84 22.28
N SER A 53 2.40 15.93 21.82
CA SER A 53 2.09 16.51 20.51
C SER A 53 2.43 15.57 19.35
N HIS A 54 3.53 14.82 19.44
CA HIS A 54 3.90 13.79 18.45
C HIS A 54 2.99 12.58 18.50
N ILE A 55 2.55 12.16 19.72
CA ILE A 55 1.58 11.07 19.85
C ILE A 55 0.22 11.48 19.28
N GLU A 56 -0.28 12.69 19.60
CA GLU A 56 -1.52 13.19 19.01
C GLU A 56 -1.44 13.32 17.50
N GLU A 57 -0.32 13.77 16.93
CA GLU A 57 -0.10 13.84 15.50
C GLU A 57 -0.04 12.45 14.85
N GLN A 58 0.59 11.46 15.49
CA GLN A 58 0.60 10.07 15.04
C GLN A 58 -0.78 9.43 15.16
N ASP A 59 -1.50 9.63 16.25
CA ASP A 59 -2.86 9.10 16.44
C ASP A 59 -3.85 9.70 15.42
N ILE A 60 -3.71 10.98 15.05
CA ILE A 60 -4.47 11.62 13.99
C ILE A 60 -4.16 10.99 12.64
N LYS A 61 -2.89 10.68 12.34
CA LYS A 61 -2.50 9.95 11.12
C LYS A 61 -3.03 8.52 11.08
N ILE A 62 -2.99 7.81 12.20
CA ILE A 62 -3.49 6.43 12.31
C ILE A 62 -5.02 6.38 12.18
N SER A 63 -5.74 7.41 12.63
CA SER A 63 -7.20 7.50 12.53
C SER A 63 -7.70 7.96 11.16
N SER A 64 -6.81 8.39 10.25
CA SER A 64 -7.22 8.81 8.90
C SER A 64 -7.65 7.61 8.06
N LYS A 65 -8.69 7.79 7.24
CA LYS A 65 -9.11 6.78 6.26
C LYS A 65 -7.94 6.40 5.36
N ILE A 66 -7.85 5.13 4.97
CA ILE A 66 -6.82 4.67 4.03
C ILE A 66 -7.10 5.23 2.65
N CYS A 67 -8.36 5.21 2.21
CA CYS A 67 -8.75 5.70 0.89
C CYS A 67 -9.80 6.80 1.00
N LYS A 68 -9.69 7.77 0.13
CA LYS A 68 -10.70 8.82 -0.08
C LYS A 68 -11.17 8.79 -1.52
N ARG A 69 -12.45 9.11 -1.74
CA ARG A 69 -12.99 9.25 -3.09
C ARG A 69 -12.17 10.26 -3.89
N ALA A 70 -11.79 9.89 -5.09
CA ALA A 70 -11.07 10.77 -6.01
C ALA A 70 -11.90 12.02 -6.35
N ARG A 71 -11.23 13.16 -6.43
CA ARG A 71 -11.85 14.43 -6.84
C ARG A 71 -11.79 14.65 -8.34
N THR A 72 -10.83 14.02 -9.00
CA THR A 72 -10.59 14.12 -10.44
C THR A 72 -10.30 12.75 -11.01
N LEU A 73 -10.56 12.56 -12.30
CA LEU A 73 -10.23 11.33 -13.00
C LEU A 73 -8.99 11.53 -13.87
N HIS A 74 -8.22 10.47 -14.02
CA HIS A 74 -7.22 10.45 -15.08
C HIS A 74 -7.90 10.40 -16.43
N SER A 75 -7.48 11.28 -17.32
CA SER A 75 -7.91 11.28 -18.72
C SER A 75 -6.71 11.48 -19.64
N GLU A 76 -6.74 10.83 -20.78
CA GLU A 76 -5.74 11.02 -21.84
C GLU A 76 -6.43 11.56 -23.09
N THR A 77 -5.92 12.68 -23.60
CA THR A 77 -6.38 13.24 -24.86
C THR A 77 -5.61 12.62 -25.99
N CYS A 78 -6.32 11.98 -26.92
CA CYS A 78 -5.74 11.36 -28.09
C CYS A 78 -5.55 12.39 -29.21
N THR A 79 -4.32 12.69 -29.56
CA THR A 79 -4.02 13.49 -30.73
C THR A 79 -3.94 12.59 -31.96
N SER A 80 -4.26 13.13 -33.16
CA SER A 80 -4.22 12.38 -34.43
C SER A 80 -2.85 11.79 -34.76
N SER A 81 -1.78 12.30 -34.15
CA SER A 81 -0.41 11.80 -34.27
C SER A 81 0.00 10.87 -33.15
N SER A 82 -0.87 10.68 -32.15
CA SER A 82 -0.56 9.85 -30.99
C SER A 82 -0.56 8.39 -31.42
N THR A 83 0.63 7.82 -31.41
CA THR A 83 0.84 6.39 -31.59
C THR A 83 0.72 5.65 -30.27
N THR A 84 0.33 6.30 -29.17
CA THR A 84 0.13 5.66 -27.86
C THR A 84 -1.13 4.81 -27.85
N GLY A 85 -1.02 3.61 -27.36
CA GLY A 85 -1.92 2.47 -27.54
C GLY A 85 -3.42 2.63 -27.23
N TYR A 86 -3.89 3.79 -26.79
CA TYR A 86 -5.28 4.01 -26.33
C TYR A 86 -6.06 4.95 -27.24
N CYS A 87 -5.35 5.62 -28.10
CA CYS A 87 -5.93 6.68 -28.91
C CYS A 87 -6.32 6.13 -30.25
N THR A 88 -7.61 5.99 -30.51
CA THR A 88 -8.12 5.87 -31.89
C THR A 88 -7.83 7.16 -32.63
N ALA A 89 -7.46 7.04 -33.90
CA ALA A 89 -7.32 8.18 -34.79
C ALA A 89 -8.62 9.00 -34.76
N GLY A 90 -8.60 10.20 -34.21
CA GLY A 90 -9.80 11.04 -34.20
C GLY A 90 -9.97 11.98 -33.01
N GLY A 91 -9.01 12.07 -32.08
CA GLY A 91 -9.04 13.10 -31.03
C GLY A 91 -10.02 12.84 -29.87
N THR A 92 -10.39 11.58 -29.64
CA THR A 92 -11.21 11.20 -28.48
C THR A 92 -10.38 11.16 -27.19
N SER A 93 -10.91 11.73 -26.12
CA SER A 93 -10.34 11.58 -24.77
C SER A 93 -10.85 10.29 -24.15
N ILE A 94 -9.95 9.53 -23.53
CA ILE A 94 -10.31 8.36 -22.71
C ILE A 94 -10.21 8.78 -21.24
N THR A 95 -11.28 8.57 -20.50
CA THR A 95 -11.33 8.77 -19.06
C THR A 95 -11.32 7.41 -18.37
N TYR A 96 -10.47 7.24 -17.37
CA TYR A 96 -10.32 6.00 -16.62
C TYR A 96 -11.16 6.03 -15.36
N GLY A 97 -12.04 5.03 -15.21
CA GLY A 97 -12.92 4.92 -14.05
C GLY A 97 -14.05 5.95 -14.04
N GLN A 98 -14.60 6.19 -12.86
CA GLN A 98 -15.65 7.17 -12.58
C GLN A 98 -15.49 7.75 -11.16
N LEU A 99 -16.09 8.92 -10.91
CA LEU A 99 -16.05 9.51 -9.56
C LEU A 99 -17.00 8.82 -8.57
N GLY A 100 -18.05 8.18 -9.08
CA GLY A 100 -19.07 7.50 -8.28
C GLY A 100 -19.96 8.43 -7.47
N ASN A 101 -20.79 7.87 -6.59
CA ASN A 101 -21.74 8.59 -5.73
C ASN A 101 -21.42 8.38 -4.26
N THR A 102 -21.59 9.41 -3.44
CA THR A 102 -21.38 9.33 -1.99
C THR A 102 -22.25 8.24 -1.36
N GLY A 103 -21.65 7.44 -0.49
CA GLY A 103 -22.33 6.37 0.24
C GLY A 103 -22.55 5.09 -0.55
N VAL A 104 -22.08 5.02 -1.81
CA VAL A 104 -22.22 3.83 -2.67
C VAL A 104 -20.88 3.49 -3.32
N LEU A 105 -20.52 2.21 -3.33
CA LEU A 105 -19.37 1.69 -4.08
C LEU A 105 -19.85 1.02 -5.37
N THR A 106 -19.39 1.55 -6.49
CA THR A 106 -19.71 1.01 -7.82
C THR A 106 -18.42 0.63 -8.56
N SER A 107 -18.41 -0.53 -9.22
CA SER A 107 -17.25 -1.01 -9.96
C SER A 107 -16.74 0.03 -10.96
N GLY A 108 -15.50 0.46 -10.78
CA GLY A 108 -14.85 1.55 -11.53
C GLY A 108 -14.74 2.87 -10.77
N ASP A 109 -15.30 2.99 -9.56
CA ASP A 109 -15.15 4.19 -8.73
C ASP A 109 -13.67 4.41 -8.38
N ALA A 110 -13.23 5.65 -8.54
CA ALA A 110 -11.86 6.07 -8.32
C ALA A 110 -11.63 6.53 -6.89
N PHE A 111 -10.54 6.08 -6.30
CA PHE A 111 -10.08 6.43 -4.95
C PHE A 111 -8.60 6.81 -4.98
N ASP A 112 -8.21 7.74 -4.13
CA ASP A 112 -6.83 8.02 -3.82
C ASP A 112 -6.55 7.43 -2.44
N CYS A 113 -5.54 6.53 -2.33
CA CYS A 113 -5.31 5.74 -1.13
C CYS A 113 -3.90 5.98 -0.59
N ASP A 114 -3.79 6.51 0.62
CA ASP A 114 -2.53 6.69 1.35
C ASP A 114 -1.95 5.32 1.76
N VAL A 115 -1.44 4.58 0.77
CA VAL A 115 -0.88 3.24 0.99
C VAL A 115 0.54 3.28 1.54
N ASN A 116 1.30 4.35 1.25
CA ASN A 116 2.67 4.57 1.71
C ASN A 116 2.75 5.15 3.14
N GLY A 117 1.61 5.60 3.69
CA GLY A 117 1.52 6.08 5.07
C GLY A 117 2.07 7.48 5.31
N ASP A 118 2.24 8.29 4.26
CA ASP A 118 2.76 9.66 4.39
C ASP A 118 1.68 10.69 4.75
N GLY A 119 0.40 10.25 4.82
CA GLY A 119 -0.77 11.07 5.15
C GLY A 119 -1.32 11.89 3.98
N ASN A 120 -0.73 11.76 2.79
CA ASN A 120 -1.23 12.37 1.57
C ASN A 120 -2.11 11.40 0.78
N TYR A 121 -2.83 11.92 -0.21
CA TYR A 121 -3.68 11.16 -1.12
C TYR A 121 -3.36 11.67 -2.53
N ASP A 122 -2.25 11.18 -3.09
CA ASP A 122 -1.73 11.68 -4.36
C ASP A 122 -2.41 10.97 -5.55
N PRO A 123 -3.21 11.66 -6.37
CA PRO A 123 -3.87 11.05 -7.52
C PRO A 123 -2.90 10.54 -8.58
N GLU A 124 -1.65 11.04 -8.62
CA GLU A 124 -0.67 10.64 -9.62
C GLU A 124 0.11 9.37 -9.23
N THR A 125 0.17 9.05 -7.93
CA THR A 125 0.96 7.93 -7.42
C THR A 125 0.16 6.93 -6.60
N GLU A 126 -1.05 7.28 -6.14
CA GLU A 126 -1.85 6.49 -5.19
C GLU A 126 -3.30 6.29 -5.64
N ARG A 127 -3.57 6.38 -6.96
CA ARG A 127 -4.89 6.16 -7.53
C ARG A 127 -5.22 4.67 -7.62
N PHE A 128 -6.39 4.34 -7.09
CA PHE A 128 -6.98 3.00 -7.16
C PHE A 128 -8.41 3.06 -7.71
N TYR A 129 -8.89 1.92 -8.19
CA TYR A 129 -10.26 1.77 -8.65
C TYR A 129 -10.93 0.61 -7.94
N TYR A 130 -12.11 0.83 -7.40
CA TYR A 130 -12.91 -0.22 -6.81
C TYR A 130 -13.38 -1.20 -7.86
N ILE A 131 -13.23 -2.49 -7.59
CA ILE A 131 -13.60 -3.58 -8.50
C ILE A 131 -14.87 -4.26 -8.02
N THR A 132 -14.81 -4.83 -6.85
CA THR A 132 -15.86 -5.62 -6.22
C THR A 132 -15.58 -5.75 -4.72
N ASP A 133 -16.48 -6.39 -4.00
CA ASP A 133 -16.22 -6.85 -2.65
C ASP A 133 -15.39 -8.14 -2.66
N LEU A 134 -14.63 -8.38 -1.59
CA LEU A 134 -13.93 -9.63 -1.41
C LEU A 134 -14.96 -10.77 -1.24
N GLU A 135 -14.78 -11.86 -1.98
CA GLU A 135 -15.76 -12.96 -1.98
C GLU A 135 -16.00 -13.58 -0.59
N SER A 136 -14.95 -13.64 0.23
CA SER A 136 -15.03 -14.21 1.58
C SER A 136 -15.58 -13.25 2.64
N ASP A 137 -15.57 -11.94 2.35
CA ASP A 137 -16.06 -10.90 3.27
C ASP A 137 -16.49 -9.64 2.51
N SER A 138 -17.79 -9.42 2.42
CA SER A 138 -18.36 -8.25 1.74
C SER A 138 -18.10 -6.91 2.42
N ASN A 139 -17.50 -6.88 3.61
CA ASN A 139 -17.02 -5.66 4.27
C ASN A 139 -15.64 -5.23 3.79
N ILE A 140 -14.99 -6.03 2.95
CA ILE A 140 -13.68 -5.76 2.36
C ILE A 140 -13.87 -5.37 0.89
N ALA A 141 -13.40 -4.19 0.52
CA ALA A 141 -13.34 -3.73 -0.86
C ALA A 141 -12.05 -4.20 -1.53
N VAL A 142 -12.17 -4.68 -2.76
CA VAL A 142 -11.04 -5.02 -3.64
C VAL A 142 -10.78 -3.84 -4.57
N LEU A 143 -9.59 -3.25 -4.47
CA LEU A 143 -9.18 -2.10 -5.25
C LEU A 143 -7.96 -2.44 -6.10
N VAL A 144 -7.98 -2.05 -7.38
CA VAL A 144 -6.87 -2.23 -8.31
C VAL A 144 -6.11 -0.92 -8.49
N PHE A 145 -4.80 -0.98 -8.46
CA PHE A 145 -3.94 0.16 -8.74
C PHE A 145 -4.10 0.65 -10.19
N TYR A 146 -4.00 1.94 -10.42
CA TYR A 146 -4.28 2.56 -11.72
C TYR A 146 -3.29 2.18 -12.83
N THR A 147 -2.13 1.61 -12.48
CA THR A 147 -1.05 1.25 -13.41
C THR A 147 -0.26 0.04 -12.92
N ASN A 148 0.75 -0.38 -13.67
CA ASN A 148 1.69 -1.38 -13.18
C ASN A 148 2.63 -0.75 -12.15
N ALA A 149 2.96 -1.48 -11.09
CA ALA A 149 3.89 -1.04 -10.06
C ALA A 149 5.07 -1.99 -9.91
N GLY A 150 6.15 -1.48 -9.31
CA GLY A 150 7.31 -2.24 -8.86
C GLY A 150 7.26 -2.55 -7.36
N PRO A 151 8.25 -3.29 -6.83
CA PRO A 151 8.34 -3.65 -5.41
C PRO A 151 8.46 -2.44 -4.47
N ASP A 152 8.95 -1.31 -4.98
CA ASP A 152 9.04 -0.01 -4.31
C ASP A 152 7.71 0.75 -4.27
N GLY A 153 6.63 0.16 -4.79
CA GLY A 153 5.31 0.77 -4.85
C GLY A 153 5.16 1.85 -5.92
N THR A 154 6.21 2.17 -6.66
CA THR A 154 6.16 3.19 -7.71
C THR A 154 5.70 2.61 -9.04
N ARG A 155 5.23 3.51 -9.92
CA ARG A 155 4.81 3.15 -11.27
C ARG A 155 5.95 2.51 -12.06
N SER A 156 5.74 1.32 -12.60
CA SER A 156 6.71 0.58 -13.40
C SER A 156 6.17 0.26 -14.79
N ARG A 157 6.54 1.03 -15.81
CA ARG A 157 6.07 0.83 -17.20
C ARG A 157 6.76 -0.29 -17.94
N GLY A 158 8.06 -0.47 -17.71
CA GLY A 158 8.91 -1.40 -18.48
C GLY A 158 9.02 -2.80 -17.90
N THR A 159 8.56 -3.02 -16.69
CA THR A 159 8.74 -4.29 -15.99
C THR A 159 7.71 -5.32 -16.44
N ARG A 160 8.18 -6.41 -17.05
CA ARG A 160 7.36 -7.49 -17.59
C ARG A 160 7.90 -8.83 -17.10
N PRO A 161 7.68 -9.19 -15.83
CA PRO A 161 8.12 -10.47 -15.35
C PRO A 161 7.32 -11.60 -16.02
N PRO A 162 7.90 -12.80 -16.12
CA PRO A 162 7.10 -14.00 -16.35
C PRO A 162 6.17 -14.20 -15.14
N TYR A 163 5.08 -14.93 -15.34
CA TYR A 163 4.28 -15.41 -14.20
C TYR A 163 5.13 -16.34 -13.32
N HIS A 164 5.83 -17.28 -13.99
CA HIS A 164 6.77 -18.20 -13.39
C HIS A 164 7.83 -18.59 -14.43
N SER A 165 9.08 -18.27 -14.21
CA SER A 165 10.19 -18.47 -15.16
C SER A 165 10.42 -19.94 -15.54
N SER A 166 10.10 -20.87 -14.63
CA SER A 166 10.18 -22.32 -14.91
C SER A 166 9.00 -22.86 -15.70
N ASN A 167 8.19 -22.00 -16.33
CA ASN A 167 6.97 -22.39 -17.06
C ASN A 167 6.00 -23.24 -16.20
N SER A 168 5.92 -22.94 -14.91
CA SER A 168 5.05 -23.60 -13.96
C SER A 168 3.86 -22.70 -13.60
N TYR A 169 2.70 -23.29 -13.44
CA TYR A 169 1.50 -22.62 -12.94
C TYR A 169 1.28 -22.82 -11.44
N SER A 170 2.33 -23.19 -10.74
CA SER A 170 2.30 -23.32 -9.27
C SER A 170 2.18 -21.97 -8.54
N GLY A 171 1.86 -20.93 -9.25
CA GLY A 171 1.60 -19.59 -8.74
C GLY A 171 2.43 -18.50 -9.40
N PRO A 172 2.11 -17.24 -9.16
CA PRO A 172 2.73 -16.08 -9.77
C PRO A 172 4.09 -15.73 -9.13
N ARG A 173 4.98 -16.70 -8.91
CA ARG A 173 6.22 -16.50 -8.14
C ARG A 173 7.03 -15.29 -8.59
N ASP A 174 7.30 -15.21 -9.90
CA ASP A 174 8.15 -14.15 -10.43
C ASP A 174 7.34 -12.86 -10.63
N ALA A 175 6.06 -12.96 -11.01
CA ALA A 175 5.16 -11.81 -11.05
C ALA A 175 4.90 -11.24 -9.64
N ALA A 176 4.76 -12.10 -8.63
CA ALA A 176 4.55 -11.66 -7.25
C ALA A 176 5.76 -10.94 -6.67
N SER A 177 6.99 -11.27 -7.09
CA SER A 177 8.20 -10.56 -6.65
C SER A 177 8.28 -9.11 -7.13
N MET A 178 7.42 -8.74 -8.08
CA MET A 178 7.30 -7.37 -8.60
C MET A 178 6.16 -6.57 -7.98
N LEU A 179 5.41 -7.16 -7.06
CA LEU A 179 4.37 -6.45 -6.32
C LEU A 179 4.97 -5.58 -5.20
N PRO A 180 4.32 -4.48 -4.84
CA PRO A 180 4.75 -3.64 -3.74
C PRO A 180 4.94 -4.42 -2.44
N THR A 181 6.01 -4.12 -1.73
CA THR A 181 6.32 -4.71 -0.43
C THR A 181 5.53 -4.02 0.69
N THR A 182 5.45 -4.67 1.84
CA THR A 182 4.85 -4.06 3.05
C THR A 182 5.64 -2.85 3.55
N ASP A 183 6.93 -2.75 3.23
CA ASP A 183 7.72 -1.55 3.53
C ASP A 183 7.37 -0.38 2.60
N ALA A 184 7.07 -0.67 1.33
CA ALA A 184 6.66 0.34 0.36
C ALA A 184 5.21 0.81 0.57
N TRP A 185 4.31 -0.12 0.91
CA TRP A 185 2.89 0.15 1.17
C TRP A 185 2.46 -0.35 2.57
N PRO A 186 2.95 0.28 3.66
CA PRO A 186 2.74 -0.19 5.02
C PRO A 186 1.27 -0.14 5.48
N ARG A 187 0.41 0.62 4.80
CA ARG A 187 -1.02 0.69 5.13
C ARG A 187 -1.89 -0.23 4.27
N ALA A 188 -1.33 -0.85 3.23
CA ALA A 188 -2.07 -1.83 2.45
C ALA A 188 -2.13 -3.18 3.17
N THR A 189 -3.25 -3.85 3.07
CA THR A 189 -3.48 -5.15 3.71
C THR A 189 -4.00 -6.15 2.69
N LEU A 190 -3.66 -7.42 2.85
CA LEU A 190 -4.26 -8.53 2.13
C LEU A 190 -4.97 -9.46 3.11
N TYR A 191 -6.26 -9.62 2.93
CA TYR A 191 -7.11 -10.59 3.66
C TYR A 191 -7.15 -11.94 2.94
N ASN A 192 -7.01 -11.93 1.61
CA ASN A 192 -6.86 -13.15 0.81
C ASN A 192 -5.48 -13.22 0.18
N ARG A 193 -4.64 -14.13 0.67
CA ARG A 193 -3.28 -14.34 0.20
C ARG A 193 -3.12 -15.55 -0.73
N THR A 194 -4.22 -16.12 -1.22
CA THR A 194 -4.17 -17.33 -2.05
C THR A 194 -4.45 -17.05 -3.52
N SER A 195 -3.78 -17.79 -4.41
CA SER A 195 -4.09 -17.78 -5.83
C SER A 195 -5.35 -18.58 -6.13
N GLN A 196 -5.91 -18.38 -7.31
CA GLN A 196 -7.08 -19.12 -7.80
C GLN A 196 -6.69 -20.06 -8.95
N ILE A 197 -7.51 -21.11 -9.11
CA ILE A 197 -7.41 -22.03 -10.23
C ILE A 197 -8.78 -22.05 -10.91
N TYR A 198 -8.80 -21.86 -12.22
CA TYR A 198 -10.00 -22.01 -13.05
C TYR A 198 -9.94 -23.31 -13.81
N ASN A 199 -11.00 -24.10 -13.76
CA ASN A 199 -11.13 -25.37 -14.46
C ASN A 199 -12.22 -25.28 -15.54
N GLU A 200 -11.85 -25.43 -16.80
CA GLU A 200 -12.78 -25.36 -17.95
C GLU A 200 -13.70 -26.61 -18.00
N ASP A 201 -13.20 -27.78 -17.58
CA ASP A 201 -13.98 -29.04 -17.63
C ASP A 201 -15.15 -29.06 -16.63
N GLY A 202 -15.09 -28.24 -15.58
CA GLY A 202 -16.14 -28.12 -14.55
C GLY A 202 -17.13 -26.99 -14.78
N GLY A 203 -17.11 -26.34 -15.94
CA GLY A 203 -17.87 -25.12 -16.19
C GLY A 203 -17.22 -23.88 -15.58
N THR A 204 -17.96 -22.81 -15.40
CA THR A 204 -17.49 -21.51 -14.91
C THR A 204 -17.03 -21.48 -13.44
N THR A 205 -16.76 -22.60 -12.82
CA THR A 205 -16.41 -22.67 -11.41
C THR A 205 -14.97 -22.25 -11.19
N VAL A 206 -14.76 -21.06 -10.67
CA VAL A 206 -13.48 -20.64 -10.11
C VAL A 206 -13.31 -21.36 -8.78
N ILE A 207 -12.31 -22.21 -8.70
CA ILE A 207 -12.04 -22.93 -7.44
C ILE A 207 -11.10 -22.07 -6.60
N ILE A 208 -11.65 -21.49 -5.55
CA ILE A 208 -10.87 -20.98 -4.42
C ILE A 208 -10.73 -22.18 -3.49
N SER A 209 -9.62 -22.88 -3.57
CA SER A 209 -9.43 -24.08 -2.75
C SER A 209 -8.09 -24.04 -2.04
N THR A 210 -8.12 -24.38 -0.77
CA THR A 210 -6.95 -24.73 0.03
C THR A 210 -6.50 -26.18 -0.21
N SER A 211 -7.23 -26.94 -1.03
CA SER A 211 -6.97 -28.36 -1.29
C SER A 211 -6.35 -28.56 -2.66
N THR A 212 -5.16 -29.13 -2.69
CA THR A 212 -4.41 -29.49 -3.89
C THR A 212 -4.97 -30.72 -4.63
N THR A 213 -5.96 -31.41 -4.06
CA THR A 213 -6.43 -32.70 -4.55
C THR A 213 -7.54 -32.62 -5.59
N THR A 214 -8.18 -31.49 -5.75
CA THR A 214 -9.41 -31.38 -6.57
C THR A 214 -9.14 -30.95 -8.02
N VAL A 215 -7.99 -30.36 -8.31
CA VAL A 215 -7.66 -29.84 -9.66
C VAL A 215 -6.28 -30.35 -10.08
N LYS A 216 -6.22 -31.59 -10.56
CA LYS A 216 -5.06 -32.20 -11.23
C LYS A 216 -3.69 -31.77 -10.68
N ASN A 217 -3.52 -31.71 -9.36
CA ASN A 217 -2.25 -31.41 -8.68
C ASN A 217 -1.68 -29.99 -8.97
N LEU A 218 -2.48 -29.02 -9.33
CA LEU A 218 -2.02 -27.62 -9.39
C LEU A 218 -1.93 -27.06 -7.96
N PRO A 219 -0.74 -26.73 -7.48
CA PRO A 219 -0.58 -26.15 -6.15
C PRO A 219 -1.18 -24.73 -6.11
N ILE A 220 -1.81 -24.41 -5.00
CA ILE A 220 -2.25 -23.05 -4.69
C ILE A 220 -1.04 -22.27 -4.19
N TYR A 221 -0.80 -21.11 -4.77
CA TYR A 221 0.23 -20.20 -4.32
C TYR A 221 -0.29 -19.33 -3.16
N THR A 222 0.54 -19.12 -2.17
CA THR A 222 0.28 -18.20 -1.07
C THR A 222 1.26 -17.05 -1.15
N TYR A 223 0.75 -15.82 -1.21
CA TYR A 223 1.58 -14.61 -1.20
C TYR A 223 2.27 -14.47 0.16
N SER A 224 3.56 -14.11 0.12
CA SER A 224 4.37 -13.84 1.32
C SER A 224 3.79 -12.68 2.14
N ASP A 225 4.01 -12.71 3.44
CA ASP A 225 3.64 -11.61 4.36
C ASP A 225 4.42 -10.32 4.09
N THR A 226 5.53 -10.39 3.36
CA THR A 226 6.31 -9.24 2.93
C THR A 226 5.73 -8.50 1.71
N VAL A 227 4.66 -9.03 1.10
CA VAL A 227 4.00 -8.43 -0.05
C VAL A 227 2.70 -7.76 0.40
N ALA A 228 2.54 -6.50 0.03
CA ALA A 228 1.39 -5.66 0.40
C ALA A 228 0.20 -5.78 -0.56
N ALA A 229 0.42 -6.37 -1.74
CA ALA A 229 -0.57 -6.47 -2.81
C ALA A 229 -0.58 -7.85 -3.45
N ARG A 230 -1.61 -8.17 -4.21
CA ARG A 230 -1.73 -9.39 -5.01
C ARG A 230 -2.11 -9.07 -6.46
N LEU A 231 -2.16 -10.06 -7.31
CA LEU A 231 -2.75 -9.93 -8.64
C LEU A 231 -4.28 -10.03 -8.56
N LEU A 232 -4.97 -9.42 -9.53
CA LEU A 232 -6.40 -9.56 -9.71
C LEU A 232 -6.74 -11.00 -10.12
N THR A 233 -7.84 -11.54 -9.61
CA THR A 233 -8.31 -12.87 -10.01
C THR A 233 -9.18 -12.80 -11.27
N TYR A 234 -9.31 -13.93 -11.98
CA TYR A 234 -10.24 -14.02 -13.12
C TYR A 234 -11.69 -13.77 -12.72
N LYS A 235 -12.09 -14.24 -11.56
CA LYS A 235 -13.46 -14.05 -11.03
C LYS A 235 -13.75 -12.56 -10.80
N GLU A 236 -12.85 -11.87 -10.10
CA GLU A 236 -12.97 -10.43 -9.88
C GLU A 236 -13.01 -9.66 -11.20
N PHE A 237 -12.12 -10.00 -12.13
CA PHE A 237 -12.15 -9.40 -13.47
C PHE A 237 -13.47 -9.64 -14.21
N SER A 238 -14.06 -10.84 -14.10
CA SER A 238 -15.32 -11.17 -14.76
C SER A 238 -16.51 -10.37 -14.22
N GLN A 239 -16.45 -9.98 -12.94
CA GLN A 239 -17.47 -9.19 -12.27
C GLN A 239 -17.35 -7.67 -12.52
N MET A 240 -16.24 -7.23 -13.10
CA MET A 240 -16.00 -5.80 -13.38
C MET A 240 -17.01 -5.23 -14.37
N SER A 241 -17.48 -4.02 -14.10
CA SER A 241 -18.20 -3.21 -15.07
C SER A 241 -17.31 -2.85 -16.29
N THR A 242 -17.92 -2.43 -17.38
CA THR A 242 -17.15 -1.91 -18.54
C THR A 242 -16.29 -0.70 -18.13
N THR A 243 -16.81 0.19 -17.28
CA THR A 243 -16.09 1.34 -16.76
C THR A 243 -14.84 0.89 -15.99
N ALA A 244 -14.97 -0.10 -15.10
CA ALA A 244 -13.82 -0.65 -14.38
C ALA A 244 -12.82 -1.33 -15.32
N LYS A 245 -13.26 -2.07 -16.32
CA LYS A 245 -12.37 -2.69 -17.33
C LYS A 245 -11.56 -1.67 -18.10
N ASN A 246 -12.12 -0.50 -18.38
CA ASN A 246 -11.42 0.57 -19.10
C ASN A 246 -10.18 1.08 -18.33
N THR A 247 -10.13 0.93 -17.00
CA THR A 247 -8.96 1.31 -16.21
C THR A 247 -7.70 0.53 -16.63
N PHE A 248 -7.87 -0.68 -17.17
CA PHE A 248 -6.75 -1.49 -17.66
C PHE A 248 -6.24 -1.06 -19.03
N LEU A 249 -6.98 -0.25 -19.77
CA LEU A 249 -6.53 0.24 -21.09
C LEU A 249 -5.23 1.06 -20.97
N ARG A 250 -4.96 1.67 -19.84
CA ARG A 250 -3.82 2.55 -19.68
C ARG A 250 -2.46 1.87 -19.91
N ASP A 251 -2.31 0.62 -19.53
CA ASP A 251 -1.03 -0.08 -19.61
C ASP A 251 -1.09 -1.42 -20.36
N VAL A 252 -2.21 -1.69 -21.02
CA VAL A 252 -2.37 -2.86 -21.88
C VAL A 252 -2.36 -2.41 -23.34
N GLY A 253 -1.17 -2.13 -23.85
CA GLY A 253 -1.02 -1.67 -25.24
C GLY A 253 -1.07 -2.82 -26.24
N GLY A 254 -2.08 -2.82 -27.11
CA GLY A 254 -1.96 -3.51 -28.40
C GLY A 254 -1.01 -2.74 -29.32
N SER A 255 0.01 -3.38 -29.87
CA SER A 255 0.95 -2.85 -30.89
C SER A 255 1.64 -1.52 -30.56
N HIS A 256 2.27 -1.41 -29.44
CA HIS A 256 2.94 -0.17 -29.04
C HIS A 256 4.27 -0.28 -28.33
N PRO A 257 4.91 0.89 -28.16
CA PRO A 257 6.36 0.89 -28.16
C PRO A 257 6.90 -0.11 -27.14
N THR A 258 8.12 -0.49 -27.33
CA THR A 258 8.89 -1.52 -26.63
C THR A 258 8.76 -1.57 -25.12
N ASP A 259 8.11 -0.56 -24.52
CA ASP A 259 8.05 -0.33 -23.08
C ASP A 259 6.71 -0.71 -22.41
N TRP A 260 5.70 -1.12 -23.19
CA TRP A 260 4.38 -1.41 -22.63
C TRP A 260 4.05 -2.89 -22.70
N PRO A 261 3.60 -3.51 -21.61
CA PRO A 261 3.20 -4.90 -21.65
C PRO A 261 1.97 -5.04 -22.55
N SER A 262 1.99 -6.00 -23.45
CA SER A 262 0.82 -6.37 -24.26
C SER A 262 -0.25 -7.09 -23.44
N CYS A 263 0.06 -7.43 -22.20
CA CYS A 263 -0.80 -8.16 -21.27
C CYS A 263 -0.48 -7.82 -19.82
N ILE A 264 -1.41 -8.13 -18.91
CA ILE A 264 -1.27 -8.00 -17.45
C ILE A 264 -1.66 -9.34 -16.85
N TRP A 265 -0.82 -9.88 -15.96
CA TRP A 265 -1.06 -11.14 -15.29
C TRP A 265 -2.28 -11.07 -14.37
N LEU A 266 -3.11 -12.13 -14.40
CA LEU A 266 -4.11 -12.42 -13.38
C LEU A 266 -3.58 -13.48 -12.41
N ASN A 267 -4.17 -13.52 -11.22
CA ASN A 267 -3.86 -14.48 -10.16
C ASN A 267 -4.55 -15.85 -10.38
N THR A 268 -4.82 -16.22 -11.61
CA THR A 268 -5.65 -17.41 -11.87
C THR A 268 -4.98 -18.30 -12.89
N ALA A 269 -4.57 -19.50 -12.45
CA ALA A 269 -4.15 -20.55 -13.35
C ALA A 269 -5.34 -21.09 -14.13
N TYR A 270 -5.15 -21.37 -15.42
CA TYR A 270 -6.15 -21.92 -16.32
C TYR A 270 -5.76 -23.34 -16.71
N GLN A 271 -6.68 -24.24 -16.55
CA GLN A 271 -6.53 -25.62 -17.01
C GLN A 271 -7.49 -25.89 -18.16
N ARG A 272 -6.94 -26.25 -19.32
CA ARG A 272 -7.73 -26.69 -20.46
C ARG A 272 -8.04 -28.18 -20.34
N GLY A 273 -9.26 -28.57 -20.75
CA GLY A 273 -9.75 -29.94 -20.72
C GLY A 273 -8.79 -30.95 -21.33
N GLY A 274 -8.61 -32.10 -20.66
CA GLY A 274 -7.85 -33.25 -21.12
C GLY A 274 -6.31 -33.08 -21.12
N GLY A 275 -5.76 -31.95 -20.76
CA GLY A 275 -4.41 -31.65 -21.13
C GLY A 275 -3.36 -31.33 -20.13
N ILE A 276 -2.23 -31.51 -20.64
CA ILE A 276 -0.87 -31.40 -20.13
C ILE A 276 -0.40 -29.95 -20.06
N TYR A 277 -1.19 -28.97 -20.58
CA TYR A 277 -0.79 -27.58 -20.71
C TYR A 277 -1.55 -26.69 -19.74
N GLY A 278 -0.91 -26.37 -18.62
CA GLY A 278 -1.38 -25.29 -17.79
C GLY A 278 -1.05 -23.97 -18.43
N GLN A 279 -1.98 -23.08 -18.30
CA GLN A 279 -1.87 -21.69 -18.74
C GLN A 279 -2.25 -20.78 -17.58
N VAL A 280 -1.99 -19.52 -17.73
CA VAL A 280 -2.37 -18.51 -16.75
C VAL A 280 -3.19 -17.47 -17.48
N TYR A 281 -4.27 -17.03 -16.87
CA TYR A 281 -5.02 -15.92 -17.46
C TYR A 281 -4.25 -14.61 -17.39
N ALA A 282 -4.28 -13.88 -18.48
CA ALA A 282 -3.82 -12.51 -18.55
C ALA A 282 -4.85 -11.62 -19.25
N ILE A 283 -4.93 -10.39 -18.79
CA ILE A 283 -5.68 -9.32 -19.44
C ILE A 283 -4.88 -8.84 -20.65
N TYR A 284 -5.53 -8.68 -21.79
CA TYR A 284 -4.92 -8.09 -22.97
C TYR A 284 -5.94 -7.22 -23.71
N SER A 285 -5.45 -6.30 -24.51
CA SER A 285 -6.29 -5.51 -25.40
C SER A 285 -6.02 -5.92 -26.85
N PRO A 286 -6.91 -6.68 -27.50
CA PRO A 286 -6.73 -7.11 -28.89
C PRO A 286 -6.94 -5.97 -29.89
N ALA A 287 -7.81 -5.07 -29.55
CA ALA A 287 -8.02 -3.80 -30.22
C ALA A 287 -8.07 -2.72 -29.15
N ARG A 288 -7.52 -1.58 -29.42
CA ARG A 288 -7.30 -0.47 -28.45
C ARG A 288 -8.53 -0.05 -27.64
N GLU A 289 -9.70 -0.56 -27.96
CA GLU A 289 -10.99 -0.20 -27.37
C GLU A 289 -11.59 -1.31 -26.51
N THR A 290 -11.02 -2.51 -26.53
CA THR A 290 -11.59 -3.66 -25.82
C THR A 290 -10.58 -4.34 -24.92
N ILE A 291 -11.04 -4.72 -23.75
CA ILE A 291 -10.28 -5.52 -22.80
C ILE A 291 -10.84 -6.94 -22.79
N ALA A 292 -9.97 -7.90 -22.99
CA ALA A 292 -10.28 -9.31 -22.95
C ALA A 292 -9.31 -10.09 -22.07
N VAL A 293 -9.65 -11.33 -21.76
CA VAL A 293 -8.76 -12.24 -21.04
C VAL A 293 -8.38 -13.38 -21.97
N ARG A 294 -7.10 -13.74 -21.94
CA ARG A 294 -6.56 -14.91 -22.66
C ARG A 294 -5.69 -15.76 -21.75
N PRO A 295 -5.64 -17.07 -22.01
CA PRO A 295 -4.62 -17.94 -21.43
C PRO A 295 -3.27 -17.70 -22.11
N TYR A 296 -2.24 -17.58 -21.26
CA TYR A 296 -0.84 -17.44 -21.64
C TYR A 296 0.00 -18.51 -20.99
N THR A 297 1.13 -18.86 -21.61
CA THR A 297 2.12 -19.71 -20.96
C THR A 297 2.83 -18.95 -19.84
N PRO A 298 3.09 -19.58 -18.68
CA PRO A 298 3.62 -18.89 -17.49
C PRO A 298 4.98 -18.19 -17.69
N ASN A 299 5.77 -18.62 -18.67
CA ASN A 299 7.06 -18.01 -19.00
C ASN A 299 7.00 -16.81 -19.96
N GLN A 300 5.82 -16.44 -20.43
CA GLN A 300 5.65 -15.18 -21.18
C GLN A 300 5.78 -13.99 -20.24
N SER A 301 5.99 -12.82 -20.85
CA SER A 301 6.21 -11.57 -20.12
C SER A 301 4.97 -10.69 -20.17
N CYS A 302 4.34 -10.44 -19.03
CA CYS A 302 3.19 -9.52 -18.87
C CYS A 302 3.44 -8.53 -17.73
N GLY A 303 2.71 -7.43 -17.72
CA GLY A 303 2.75 -6.45 -16.63
C GLY A 303 2.15 -7.00 -15.34
N VAL A 304 2.45 -6.32 -14.24
CA VAL A 304 1.94 -6.61 -12.91
C VAL A 304 1.16 -5.41 -12.40
N ARG A 305 -0.14 -5.57 -12.20
CA ARG A 305 -0.99 -4.52 -11.63
C ARG A 305 -1.46 -4.91 -10.24
N PRO A 306 -1.01 -4.18 -9.20
CA PRO A 306 -1.31 -4.52 -7.82
C PRO A 306 -2.80 -4.36 -7.48
N VAL A 307 -3.28 -5.26 -6.64
CA VAL A 307 -4.59 -5.20 -5.99
C VAL A 307 -4.38 -5.16 -4.49
N ILE A 308 -5.07 -4.24 -3.80
CA ILE A 308 -5.15 -4.17 -2.35
C ILE A 308 -6.56 -4.48 -1.88
N GLU A 309 -6.68 -4.83 -0.62
CA GLU A 309 -7.93 -5.14 0.05
C GLU A 309 -8.11 -4.18 1.22
N VAL A 310 -9.19 -3.42 1.24
CA VAL A 310 -9.41 -2.36 2.23
C VAL A 310 -10.77 -2.56 2.89
N LYS A 311 -10.83 -2.48 4.23
CA LYS A 311 -12.12 -2.45 4.92
C LYS A 311 -12.94 -1.26 4.44
N LYS A 312 -14.21 -1.45 4.17
CA LYS A 312 -15.11 -0.36 3.77
C LYS A 312 -15.19 0.75 4.82
N THR A 313 -14.99 0.39 6.10
CA THR A 313 -14.89 1.37 7.18
C THR A 313 -13.68 2.30 7.05
N ASP A 314 -12.65 1.90 6.32
CA ASP A 314 -11.42 2.67 6.12
C ASP A 314 -11.40 3.43 4.79
N ILE A 315 -12.53 3.42 4.09
CA ILE A 315 -12.76 4.16 2.85
C ILE A 315 -13.75 5.32 3.14
N ASP A 316 -13.41 6.50 2.67
CA ASP A 316 -14.29 7.65 2.64
C ASP A 316 -14.97 7.72 1.26
N TYR A 317 -16.25 7.28 1.20
CA TYR A 317 -16.99 7.17 -0.06
C TYR A 317 -18.42 7.65 0.00
#